data_c11df00f8fdd628f4b7369503d0f331a
#
_entry.id   c11df00f8fdd628f4b7369503d0f331a
#
_cell.length_a   1.000
_cell.length_b   1.000
_cell.length_c   1.000
_cell.angle_alpha   90.00
_cell.angle_beta   90.00
_cell.angle_gamma   90.00
#
_symmetry.space_group_name_H-M   'P 1'
#
loop_
_entity.id
_entity.type
_entity.pdbx_description
1 polymer ?
#
loop_
_entity_poly.entity_id
_entity_poly.type
_entity_poly.pdbx_seq_one_letter_code
_entity_poly.pdbx_strand_id
1 'polypeptide(L)'
;MEKALCLSWRMGALPGHVEVSREGKAALTVTTGEASVSCSIFFAGKEKPLVLEAAAKAEEKIALRFLPARLELWVGDALADEEWPFGECLYRGETPHPAVTVAEEERAEAPAPAVTGTFTHAAGWRPGGGVYVGDCMPFVHDGRYHVLYLKDRRRHHSKWGLGAHQWAHISTGDGVTWQQHPMAVEITDPMEGSICTGSWARIGGTQYLYYTVRRSDGSAAPIRRSVSRDGYHFTKDEAFAFTLSDRYDGPSARDPKVFPGPEGELHMILTTTRKDSGRGCLAHLVSRDGERWREEAEPMYTSPSAEQPECPDYVAFAGRYYLFYSIRGVAHYLYSDGPFGPWQVPREPTVPCARVPKAAVWRDRLVFAGFLPEEDFLRYAGTMTFKAASAAPDGQLVFEDWEM
;
A
#
# COMPACT_ATOMS: atom_id res chain seq x y z
N MET A 1 -11.26 19.16 10.54
CA MET A 1 -10.45 19.60 9.38
C MET A 1 -8.99 19.58 9.78
N GLU A 2 -8.18 18.93 8.99
CA GLU A 2 -6.75 18.83 9.23
C GLU A 2 -6.09 20.18 8.90
N LYS A 3 -5.35 20.76 9.85
CA LYS A 3 -4.61 21.99 9.63
C LYS A 3 -3.21 21.70 9.15
N ALA A 4 -2.78 22.35 8.08
CA ALA A 4 -1.43 22.30 7.56
C ALA A 4 -0.72 23.63 7.78
N LEU A 5 0.52 23.59 8.26
CA LEU A 5 1.42 24.74 8.19
C LEU A 5 2.00 24.75 6.76
N CYS A 6 1.79 25.81 6.02
CA CYS A 6 2.22 25.96 4.63
C CYS A 6 3.24 27.09 4.49
N LEU A 7 4.38 26.77 3.87
CA LEU A 7 5.34 27.75 3.38
C LEU A 7 5.23 27.83 1.86
N SER A 8 5.07 29.02 1.33
CA SER A 8 5.00 29.18 -0.13
C SER A 8 5.86 30.35 -0.63
N TRP A 9 6.45 30.17 -1.81
CA TRP A 9 7.28 31.15 -2.50
C TRP A 9 7.26 30.91 -4.00
N ARG A 10 7.86 31.81 -4.78
CA ARG A 10 8.11 31.60 -6.19
C ARG A 10 9.52 31.12 -6.43
N MET A 11 9.71 30.20 -7.37
CA MET A 11 11.03 29.76 -7.79
C MET A 11 11.84 30.95 -8.29
N GLY A 12 13.07 31.11 -7.81
CA GLY A 12 13.93 32.28 -8.09
C GLY A 12 13.76 33.45 -7.12
N ALA A 13 12.76 33.46 -6.25
CA ALA A 13 12.58 34.52 -5.26
C ALA A 13 13.49 34.36 -4.02
N LEU A 14 14.04 33.16 -3.80
CA LEU A 14 14.96 32.87 -2.70
C LEU A 14 16.44 32.94 -3.15
N PRO A 15 17.36 33.34 -2.25
CA PRO A 15 18.79 33.08 -2.46
C PRO A 15 19.02 31.58 -2.54
N GLY A 16 20.13 31.17 -3.15
CA GLY A 16 20.46 29.74 -3.38
C GLY A 16 20.39 28.84 -2.14
N HIS A 17 20.45 29.42 -0.94
CA HIS A 17 20.32 28.70 0.34
C HIS A 17 19.67 29.58 1.40
N VAL A 18 18.69 29.02 2.11
CA VAL A 18 18.00 29.65 3.24
C VAL A 18 17.94 28.65 4.39
N GLU A 19 18.26 29.06 5.59
CA GLU A 19 18.22 28.23 6.79
C GLU A 19 17.39 28.86 7.90
N VAL A 20 16.60 28.05 8.57
CA VAL A 20 15.98 28.37 9.86
C VAL A 20 16.67 27.51 10.92
N SER A 21 17.27 28.17 11.90
CA SER A 21 17.89 27.51 13.04
C SER A 21 17.08 27.74 14.31
N ARG A 22 17.01 26.72 15.15
CA ARG A 22 16.39 26.77 16.47
C ARG A 22 17.34 26.22 17.53
N GLU A 23 17.57 26.98 18.58
CA GLU A 23 18.49 26.59 19.66
C GLU A 23 19.89 26.19 19.15
N GLY A 24 20.38 26.90 18.11
CA GLY A 24 21.69 26.64 17.50
C GLY A 24 21.74 25.38 16.59
N LYS A 25 20.60 24.78 16.26
CA LYS A 25 20.49 23.64 15.34
C LYS A 25 19.64 24.02 14.16
N ALA A 26 19.99 23.50 12.97
CA ALA A 26 19.13 23.64 11.80
C ALA A 26 17.78 22.97 12.07
N ALA A 27 16.70 23.66 11.72
CA ALA A 27 15.33 23.17 11.81
C ALA A 27 14.71 22.93 10.41
N LEU A 28 15.05 23.82 9.47
CA LEU A 28 14.66 23.74 8.07
C LEU A 28 15.77 24.37 7.22
N THR A 29 16.13 23.72 6.12
CA THR A 29 16.91 24.36 5.06
C THR A 29 16.19 24.23 3.73
N VAL A 30 16.22 25.30 2.92
CA VAL A 30 15.71 25.33 1.56
C VAL A 30 16.88 25.69 0.64
N THR A 31 17.18 24.82 -0.31
CA THR A 31 18.19 25.06 -1.33
C THR A 31 17.52 25.13 -2.70
N THR A 32 17.79 26.20 -3.45
CA THR A 32 17.26 26.42 -4.78
C THR A 32 18.39 26.43 -5.79
N GLY A 33 18.28 25.58 -6.83
CA GLY A 33 19.14 25.59 -8.02
C GLY A 33 18.47 26.32 -9.18
N GLU A 34 19.03 26.22 -10.39
CA GLU A 34 18.44 26.82 -11.60
C GLU A 34 17.08 26.21 -11.96
N ALA A 35 16.90 24.90 -11.76
CA ALA A 35 15.70 24.15 -12.11
C ALA A 35 15.33 23.10 -11.04
N SER A 36 15.69 23.34 -9.78
CA SER A 36 15.41 22.41 -8.71
C SER A 36 15.25 23.11 -7.36
N VAL A 37 14.47 22.49 -6.48
CA VAL A 37 14.30 22.87 -5.08
C VAL A 37 14.50 21.64 -4.20
N SER A 38 15.22 21.80 -3.10
CA SER A 38 15.41 20.79 -2.06
C SER A 38 15.10 21.39 -0.70
N CYS A 39 14.28 20.71 0.08
CA CYS A 39 13.90 21.09 1.44
C CYS A 39 14.36 20.02 2.40
N SER A 40 15.27 20.36 3.31
CA SER A 40 15.72 19.47 4.37
C SER A 40 15.06 19.85 5.71
N ILE A 41 14.33 18.93 6.28
CA ILE A 41 13.54 19.10 7.50
C ILE A 41 14.18 18.26 8.61
N PHE A 42 14.47 18.89 9.74
CA PHE A 42 15.19 18.27 10.84
C PHE A 42 14.25 17.87 11.98
N PHE A 43 14.57 16.75 12.61
CA PHE A 43 13.78 16.14 13.69
C PHE A 43 14.65 15.88 14.92
N ALA A 44 14.06 16.02 16.09
CA ALA A 44 14.75 15.77 17.35
C ALA A 44 15.24 14.31 17.43
N GLY A 45 16.51 14.13 17.82
CA GLY A 45 17.12 12.81 17.97
C GLY A 45 17.42 12.08 16.64
N LYS A 46 17.29 12.75 15.49
CA LYS A 46 17.69 12.19 14.18
C LYS A 46 18.97 12.86 13.69
N GLU A 47 19.93 12.05 13.23
CA GLU A 47 21.21 12.55 12.71
C GLU A 47 21.08 13.19 11.33
N LYS A 48 20.15 12.67 10.51
CA LYS A 48 19.92 13.13 9.15
C LYS A 48 18.53 13.75 9.00
N PRO A 49 18.41 14.84 8.21
CA PRO A 49 17.10 15.39 7.89
C PRO A 49 16.31 14.45 6.98
N LEU A 50 15.00 14.66 6.92
CA LEU A 50 14.20 14.24 5.78
C LEU A 50 14.36 15.27 4.68
N VAL A 51 14.52 14.80 3.44
CA VAL A 51 14.74 15.65 2.28
C VAL A 51 13.62 15.44 1.29
N LEU A 52 12.97 16.54 0.89
CA LEU A 52 12.02 16.59 -0.21
C LEU A 52 12.65 17.34 -1.38
N GLU A 53 12.54 16.80 -2.58
CA GLU A 53 13.19 17.36 -3.76
C GLU A 53 12.24 17.39 -4.96
N ALA A 54 12.34 18.46 -5.75
CA ALA A 54 11.57 18.57 -6.98
C ALA A 54 12.34 19.35 -8.05
N ALA A 55 12.05 19.02 -9.30
CA ALA A 55 12.34 19.91 -10.42
C ALA A 55 11.29 21.03 -10.43
N ALA A 56 11.71 22.27 -10.64
CA ALA A 56 10.83 23.43 -10.72
C ALA A 56 11.40 24.46 -11.72
N LYS A 57 10.52 25.04 -12.53
CA LYS A 57 10.89 26.09 -13.48
C LYS A 57 10.87 27.47 -12.79
N ALA A 58 11.54 28.44 -13.39
CA ALA A 58 11.49 29.82 -12.93
C ALA A 58 10.01 30.30 -12.78
N GLU A 59 9.74 31.09 -11.75
CA GLU A 59 8.45 31.67 -11.43
C GLU A 59 7.34 30.67 -11.01
N GLU A 60 7.57 29.36 -11.04
CA GLU A 60 6.60 28.40 -10.49
C GLU A 60 6.39 28.62 -9.00
N LYS A 61 5.15 28.46 -8.55
CA LYS A 61 4.82 28.49 -7.13
C LYS A 61 5.31 27.21 -6.48
N ILE A 62 6.09 27.35 -5.42
CA ILE A 62 6.52 26.24 -4.58
C ILE A 62 5.74 26.31 -3.27
N ALA A 63 5.31 25.18 -2.76
CA ALA A 63 4.70 25.09 -1.44
C ALA A 63 5.23 23.86 -0.68
N LEU A 64 5.73 24.09 0.54
CA LEU A 64 6.10 23.06 1.50
C LEU A 64 5.03 23.01 2.59
N ARG A 65 4.35 21.87 2.73
CA ARG A 65 3.27 21.69 3.69
C ARG A 65 3.66 20.69 4.77
N PHE A 66 3.38 21.06 5.99
CA PHE A 66 3.55 20.24 7.19
C PHE A 66 2.17 19.83 7.68
N LEU A 67 1.79 18.58 7.42
CA LEU A 67 0.59 17.96 7.96
C LEU A 67 0.96 17.12 9.21
N PRO A 68 0.00 16.73 10.03
CA PRO A 68 0.29 15.95 11.26
C PRO A 68 1.11 14.68 11.03
N ALA A 69 0.86 13.96 9.94
CA ALA A 69 1.52 12.69 9.64
C ALA A 69 2.39 12.72 8.36
N ARG A 70 2.42 13.84 7.61
CA ARG A 70 3.03 13.90 6.27
C ARG A 70 3.64 15.26 5.98
N LEU A 71 4.72 15.26 5.24
CA LEU A 71 5.32 16.44 4.60
C LEU A 71 5.06 16.37 3.10
N GLU A 72 4.73 17.49 2.49
CA GLU A 72 4.44 17.58 1.06
C GLU A 72 5.21 18.73 0.42
N LEU A 73 5.84 18.48 -0.72
CA LEU A 73 6.43 19.49 -1.59
C LEU A 73 5.61 19.59 -2.88
N TRP A 74 5.05 20.75 -3.12
CA TRP A 74 4.22 21.06 -4.28
C TRP A 74 4.94 22.00 -5.23
N VAL A 75 4.80 21.76 -6.54
CA VAL A 75 5.26 22.63 -7.61
C VAL A 75 4.06 22.97 -8.48
N GLY A 76 3.64 24.24 -8.50
CA GLY A 76 2.35 24.62 -9.04
C GLY A 76 1.21 23.92 -8.28
N ASP A 77 0.35 23.22 -9.02
CA ASP A 77 -0.76 22.43 -8.47
C ASP A 77 -0.47 20.94 -8.37
N ALA A 78 0.79 20.52 -8.60
CA ALA A 78 1.21 19.13 -8.58
C ALA A 78 1.96 18.79 -7.29
N LEU A 79 1.58 17.69 -6.63
CA LEU A 79 2.38 17.09 -5.55
C LEU A 79 3.65 16.47 -6.16
N ALA A 80 4.77 17.12 -5.95
CA ALA A 80 6.05 16.73 -6.53
C ALA A 80 6.79 15.71 -5.67
N ASP A 81 6.80 15.88 -4.34
CA ASP A 81 7.42 14.93 -3.40
C ASP A 81 6.67 14.90 -2.08
N GLU A 82 6.80 13.79 -1.34
CA GLU A 82 6.14 13.59 -0.05
C GLU A 82 6.93 12.63 0.84
N GLU A 83 6.81 12.79 2.16
CA GLU A 83 7.45 11.90 3.13
C GLU A 83 6.59 11.81 4.41
N TRP A 84 6.67 10.69 5.12
CA TRP A 84 5.93 10.41 6.35
C TRP A 84 6.88 10.37 7.54
N PRO A 85 7.19 11.51 8.17
CA PRO A 85 8.06 11.56 9.32
C PRO A 85 7.38 11.01 10.57
N PHE A 86 8.19 10.61 11.55
CA PHE A 86 7.73 10.46 12.91
C PHE A 86 8.78 11.03 13.87
N GLY A 87 8.33 11.47 15.03
CA GLY A 87 9.16 12.21 15.97
C GLY A 87 8.89 13.72 15.93
N GLU A 88 9.57 14.44 16.73
CA GLU A 88 9.37 15.88 16.90
C GLU A 88 10.10 16.67 15.82
N CYS A 89 9.35 17.35 14.94
CA CYS A 89 9.90 18.29 13.99
C CYS A 89 10.50 19.49 14.70
N LEU A 90 11.68 19.95 14.31
CA LEU A 90 12.31 21.13 14.91
C LEU A 90 11.76 22.45 14.37
N TYR A 91 11.27 22.48 13.14
CA TYR A 91 10.64 23.65 12.54
C TYR A 91 9.24 23.90 13.14
N ARG A 92 8.93 25.18 13.47
CA ARG A 92 7.69 25.58 14.15
C ARG A 92 6.91 26.68 13.46
N GLY A 93 7.30 27.08 12.26
CA GLY A 93 6.61 28.11 11.49
C GLY A 93 7.30 29.47 11.47
N GLU A 94 8.57 29.54 11.81
CA GLU A 94 9.36 30.75 11.63
C GLU A 94 9.49 31.11 10.13
N THR A 95 9.35 32.41 9.79
CA THR A 95 9.52 32.87 8.40
C THR A 95 10.99 32.79 7.99
N PRO A 96 11.37 31.92 7.04
CA PRO A 96 12.76 31.70 6.69
C PRO A 96 13.37 32.84 5.89
N HIS A 97 12.55 33.56 5.13
CA HIS A 97 12.97 34.68 4.27
C HIS A 97 11.77 35.58 3.96
N PRO A 98 11.93 36.91 3.78
CA PRO A 98 10.82 37.83 3.48
C PRO A 98 9.97 37.47 2.23
N ALA A 99 10.55 36.74 1.27
CA ALA A 99 9.83 36.26 0.09
C ALA A 99 9.00 34.99 0.33
N VAL A 100 9.06 34.41 1.53
CA VAL A 100 8.28 33.22 1.91
C VAL A 100 7.04 33.65 2.70
N THR A 101 5.87 33.24 2.24
CA THR A 101 4.63 33.36 2.99
C THR A 101 4.48 32.11 3.87
N VAL A 102 4.27 32.30 5.16
CA VAL A 102 3.95 31.24 6.12
C VAL A 102 2.51 31.42 6.57
N ALA A 103 1.68 30.40 6.41
CA ALA A 103 0.27 30.42 6.77
C ALA A 103 -0.19 29.07 7.31
N GLU A 104 -1.19 29.06 8.18
CA GLU A 104 -1.97 27.86 8.47
C GLU A 104 -3.08 27.74 7.41
N GLU A 105 -3.11 26.65 6.71
CA GLU A 105 -4.17 26.33 5.73
C GLU A 105 -5.08 25.25 6.32
N GLU A 106 -6.39 25.46 6.25
CA GLU A 106 -7.35 24.37 6.46
C GLU A 106 -7.40 23.56 5.18
N ARG A 107 -7.10 22.28 5.27
CA ARG A 107 -7.33 21.34 4.16
C ARG A 107 -8.84 21.15 4.03
N ALA A 108 -9.46 21.85 3.10
CA ALA A 108 -10.81 21.54 2.69
C ALA A 108 -10.75 20.14 2.05
N GLU A 109 -11.43 19.17 2.64
CA GLU A 109 -11.76 17.93 1.95
C GLU A 109 -12.75 18.26 0.83
N ALA A 110 -12.24 18.70 -0.30
CA ALA A 110 -13.03 18.58 -1.51
C ALA A 110 -13.23 17.09 -1.76
N PRO A 111 -14.46 16.61 -1.98
CA PRO A 111 -14.66 15.22 -2.36
C PRO A 111 -13.80 14.96 -3.61
N ALA A 112 -12.83 14.08 -3.45
CA ALA A 112 -11.95 13.74 -4.56
C ALA A 112 -12.80 13.13 -5.68
N PRO A 113 -12.57 13.47 -6.95
CA PRO A 113 -13.30 12.87 -8.06
C PRO A 113 -13.02 11.37 -8.10
N ALA A 114 -14.02 10.56 -8.45
CA ALA A 114 -13.88 9.12 -8.60
C ALA A 114 -12.81 8.73 -9.64
N VAL A 115 -12.54 9.61 -10.60
CA VAL A 115 -11.48 9.45 -11.60
C VAL A 115 -10.58 10.67 -11.53
N THR A 116 -9.29 10.46 -11.22
CA THR A 116 -8.28 11.52 -11.15
C THR A 116 -7.39 11.58 -12.39
N GLY A 117 -7.44 10.57 -13.26
CA GLY A 117 -6.71 10.48 -14.51
C GLY A 117 -7.06 9.24 -15.29
N THR A 118 -6.66 9.20 -16.56
CA THR A 118 -6.80 8.03 -17.44
C THR A 118 -5.49 7.78 -18.16
N PHE A 119 -5.22 6.52 -18.47
CA PHE A 119 -4.08 6.10 -19.28
C PHE A 119 -4.41 4.80 -20.01
N THR A 120 -3.64 4.49 -21.04
CA THR A 120 -3.70 3.22 -21.77
C THR A 120 -2.57 2.31 -21.31
N HIS A 121 -2.83 1.01 -21.19
CA HIS A 121 -1.85 -0.03 -20.83
C HIS A 121 -1.22 0.14 -19.43
N ALA A 122 -1.71 -0.63 -18.46
CA ALA A 122 -1.13 -0.67 -17.13
C ALA A 122 0.09 -1.63 -17.03
N ALA A 123 0.29 -2.53 -17.98
CA ALA A 123 1.49 -3.37 -18.01
C ALA A 123 2.75 -2.52 -18.28
N GLY A 124 3.75 -2.66 -17.40
CA GLY A 124 4.94 -1.82 -17.43
C GLY A 124 4.71 -0.37 -16.98
N TRP A 125 3.52 -0.05 -16.49
CA TRP A 125 3.17 1.28 -16.03
C TRP A 125 3.55 1.51 -14.57
N ARG A 126 3.89 2.75 -14.27
CA ARG A 126 3.95 3.29 -12.91
C ARG A 126 3.49 4.74 -12.89
N PRO A 127 3.05 5.27 -11.75
CA PRO A 127 2.81 6.71 -11.60
C PRO A 127 4.08 7.52 -11.91
N GLY A 128 3.91 8.75 -12.34
CA GLY A 128 5.02 9.69 -12.53
C GLY A 128 5.63 10.16 -11.21
N GLY A 129 6.61 11.10 -11.28
CA GLY A 129 7.13 11.82 -10.11
C GLY A 129 7.89 10.94 -9.10
N GLY A 130 8.64 9.93 -9.56
CA GLY A 130 9.42 9.08 -8.65
C GLY A 130 8.59 8.10 -7.82
N VAL A 131 7.31 7.89 -8.17
CA VAL A 131 6.43 6.91 -7.53
C VAL A 131 6.53 5.56 -8.23
N TYR A 132 6.60 4.51 -7.44
CA TYR A 132 6.71 3.12 -7.89
C TYR A 132 5.48 2.31 -7.41
N VAL A 133 5.19 1.23 -8.13
CA VAL A 133 4.15 0.27 -7.79
C VAL A 133 4.76 -0.83 -6.93
N GLY A 134 4.22 -1.02 -5.73
CA GLY A 134 4.49 -2.18 -4.88
C GLY A 134 3.41 -3.25 -5.01
N ASP A 135 3.16 -4.00 -3.95
CA ASP A 135 2.21 -5.12 -3.92
C ASP A 135 0.86 -4.74 -4.50
N CYS A 136 0.36 -5.56 -5.41
CA CYS A 136 -0.92 -5.36 -6.08
C CYS A 136 -2.01 -6.24 -5.44
N MET A 137 -3.20 -5.69 -5.30
CA MET A 137 -4.36 -6.33 -4.68
C MET A 137 -5.56 -6.21 -5.61
N PRO A 138 -5.69 -7.08 -6.62
CA PRO A 138 -6.79 -7.02 -7.56
C PRO A 138 -8.11 -7.49 -6.94
N PHE A 139 -9.20 -6.92 -7.44
CA PHE A 139 -10.57 -7.37 -7.16
C PHE A 139 -11.49 -7.00 -8.33
N VAL A 140 -12.69 -7.57 -8.34
CA VAL A 140 -13.72 -7.25 -9.34
C VAL A 140 -14.94 -6.65 -8.66
N HIS A 141 -15.34 -5.48 -9.16
CA HIS A 141 -16.52 -4.77 -8.72
C HIS A 141 -17.19 -4.10 -9.91
N ASP A 142 -18.53 -4.16 -9.98
CA ASP A 142 -19.37 -3.61 -11.05
C ASP A 142 -18.86 -3.94 -12.47
N GLY A 143 -18.44 -5.20 -12.67
CA GLY A 143 -17.93 -5.71 -13.95
C GLY A 143 -16.55 -5.19 -14.35
N ARG A 144 -15.94 -4.33 -13.53
CA ARG A 144 -14.60 -3.78 -13.75
C ARG A 144 -13.55 -4.57 -12.98
N TYR A 145 -12.36 -4.64 -13.54
CA TYR A 145 -11.17 -5.12 -12.87
C TYR A 145 -10.48 -3.95 -12.17
N HIS A 146 -10.31 -4.05 -10.88
CA HIS A 146 -9.68 -3.05 -10.03
C HIS A 146 -8.35 -3.56 -9.54
N VAL A 147 -7.39 -2.66 -9.38
CA VAL A 147 -6.11 -2.94 -8.70
C VAL A 147 -5.86 -1.86 -7.66
N LEU A 148 -5.85 -2.28 -6.40
CA LEU A 148 -5.21 -1.52 -5.35
C LEU A 148 -3.73 -1.87 -5.36
N TYR A 149 -2.86 -0.90 -5.11
CA TYR A 149 -1.43 -1.18 -5.03
C TYR A 149 -0.74 -0.31 -3.98
N LEU A 150 0.33 -0.84 -3.41
CA LEU A 150 1.16 -0.06 -2.52
C LEU A 150 1.88 1.01 -3.32
N LYS A 151 1.53 2.26 -3.05
CA LYS A 151 2.22 3.43 -3.60
C LYS A 151 3.52 3.60 -2.83
N ASP A 152 4.65 3.40 -3.50
CA ASP A 152 5.98 3.54 -2.94
C ASP A 152 6.73 4.69 -3.62
N ARG A 153 7.32 5.57 -2.86
CA ARG A 153 8.09 6.69 -3.41
C ARG A 153 9.59 6.52 -3.23
N ARG A 154 10.03 5.71 -2.27
CA ARG A 154 11.43 5.62 -1.86
C ARG A 154 11.93 4.17 -1.76
N ARG A 155 11.29 3.23 -2.47
CA ARG A 155 11.68 1.81 -2.49
C ARG A 155 11.92 1.25 -1.09
N HIS A 156 10.90 1.34 -0.22
CA HIS A 156 10.94 0.94 1.19
C HIS A 156 11.75 1.84 2.12
N HIS A 157 12.34 2.94 1.62
CA HIS A 157 13.19 3.82 2.44
C HIS A 157 12.47 5.00 3.09
N SER A 158 11.18 5.23 2.78
CA SER A 158 10.38 6.27 3.42
C SER A 158 10.24 6.03 4.93
N LYS A 159 9.97 7.09 5.67
CA LYS A 159 9.81 7.08 7.14
C LYS A 159 11.03 6.43 7.84
N TRP A 160 12.23 6.86 7.44
CA TRP A 160 13.51 6.32 7.92
C TRP A 160 13.66 4.79 7.78
N GLY A 161 13.16 4.23 6.68
CA GLY A 161 13.30 2.81 6.37
C GLY A 161 12.18 1.91 6.90
N LEU A 162 11.11 2.47 7.47
CA LEU A 162 9.93 1.71 7.86
C LEU A 162 9.05 1.32 6.67
N GLY A 163 9.30 1.91 5.48
CA GLY A 163 8.57 1.63 4.26
C GLY A 163 7.14 2.16 4.33
N ALA A 164 6.96 3.47 4.49
CA ALA A 164 5.65 4.08 4.57
C ALA A 164 4.90 3.94 3.24
N HIS A 165 4.02 2.97 3.13
CA HIS A 165 3.17 2.74 1.98
C HIS A 165 1.74 3.19 2.23
N GLN A 166 1.11 3.62 1.15
CA GLN A 166 -0.31 3.92 1.06
C GLN A 166 -0.94 3.10 -0.07
N TRP A 167 -2.25 2.97 -0.07
CA TRP A 167 -2.93 2.25 -1.14
C TRP A 167 -3.48 3.23 -2.18
N ALA A 168 -2.92 3.18 -3.38
CA ALA A 168 -3.49 3.82 -4.56
C ALA A 168 -4.45 2.85 -5.27
N HIS A 169 -5.30 3.38 -6.16
CA HIS A 169 -6.38 2.64 -6.77
C HIS A 169 -6.52 2.97 -8.26
N ILE A 170 -6.57 1.95 -9.09
CA ILE A 170 -6.88 2.03 -10.52
C ILE A 170 -7.91 0.99 -10.91
N SER A 171 -8.64 1.20 -12.01
CA SER A 171 -9.56 0.19 -12.56
C SER A 171 -9.69 0.26 -14.07
N THR A 172 -10.15 -0.83 -14.66
CA THR A 172 -10.49 -0.91 -16.08
C THR A 172 -11.78 -1.66 -16.32
N GLY A 173 -12.54 -1.26 -17.33
CA GLY A 173 -13.73 -1.98 -17.79
C GLY A 173 -13.45 -2.82 -19.05
N ASP A 174 -12.41 -2.50 -19.80
CA ASP A 174 -12.07 -3.12 -21.08
C ASP A 174 -10.74 -3.89 -21.09
N GLY A 175 -9.86 -3.63 -20.09
CA GLY A 175 -8.50 -4.15 -20.00
C GLY A 175 -7.47 -3.24 -20.67
N VAL A 176 -7.89 -2.24 -21.40
CA VAL A 176 -7.01 -1.33 -22.18
C VAL A 176 -6.98 0.07 -21.55
N THR A 177 -8.15 0.66 -21.33
CA THR A 177 -8.27 2.00 -20.75
C THR A 177 -8.38 1.89 -19.24
N TRP A 178 -7.43 2.49 -18.53
CA TRP A 178 -7.36 2.47 -17.08
C TRP A 178 -7.72 3.84 -16.50
N GLN A 179 -8.41 3.81 -15.38
CA GLN A 179 -8.84 4.97 -14.63
C GLN A 179 -8.13 5.00 -13.28
N GLN A 180 -7.57 6.15 -12.91
CA GLN A 180 -7.02 6.39 -11.56
C GLN A 180 -8.14 6.93 -10.67
N HIS A 181 -8.21 6.41 -9.46
CA HIS A 181 -9.15 6.82 -8.43
C HIS A 181 -8.43 7.54 -7.29
N PRO A 182 -9.16 8.17 -6.36
CA PRO A 182 -8.58 8.69 -5.13
C PRO A 182 -7.79 7.61 -4.37
N MET A 183 -6.88 8.04 -3.52
CA MET A 183 -6.16 7.14 -2.61
C MET A 183 -7.17 6.34 -1.79
N ALA A 184 -6.99 5.02 -1.77
CA ALA A 184 -7.91 4.13 -1.08
C ALA A 184 -7.62 4.05 0.43
N VAL A 185 -6.35 4.06 0.82
CA VAL A 185 -5.92 4.10 2.23
C VAL A 185 -4.68 4.97 2.35
N GLU A 186 -4.77 6.05 3.13
CA GLU A 186 -3.68 6.97 3.40
C GLU A 186 -3.12 6.76 4.82
N ILE A 187 -1.84 7.09 5.04
CA ILE A 187 -1.27 7.24 6.37
C ILE A 187 -1.77 8.59 6.93
N THR A 188 -2.49 8.53 8.04
CA THR A 188 -3.09 9.70 8.71
C THR A 188 -2.62 9.88 10.16
N ASP A 189 -1.99 8.86 10.74
CA ASP A 189 -1.45 8.88 12.10
C ASP A 189 0.09 8.75 12.06
N PRO A 190 0.86 9.59 12.78
CA PRO A 190 2.31 9.48 12.90
C PRO A 190 2.80 8.10 13.37
N MET A 191 2.00 7.37 14.14
CA MET A 191 2.33 6.03 14.62
C MET A 191 2.14 4.93 13.57
N GLU A 192 1.45 5.20 12.48
CA GLU A 192 1.38 4.29 11.34
C GLU A 192 2.74 4.28 10.63
N GLY A 193 3.49 3.19 10.76
CA GLY A 193 4.80 3.02 10.12
C GLY A 193 4.67 2.75 8.64
N SER A 194 3.80 1.77 8.30
CA SER A 194 3.44 1.40 6.93
C SER A 194 2.08 0.75 6.93
N ILE A 195 1.27 1.04 5.93
CA ILE A 195 0.05 0.29 5.63
C ILE A 195 0.48 -0.89 4.77
N CYS A 196 0.39 -2.10 5.33
CA CYS A 196 0.79 -3.32 4.64
C CYS A 196 -0.24 -3.72 3.57
N THR A 197 0.09 -4.71 2.78
CA THR A 197 -0.82 -5.35 1.83
C THR A 197 -2.06 -5.90 2.53
N GLY A 198 -3.12 -6.14 1.78
CA GLY A 198 -4.34 -6.70 2.31
C GLY A 198 -5.29 -7.14 1.22
N SER A 199 -6.60 -6.94 1.42
CA SER A 199 -7.60 -7.35 0.45
C SER A 199 -8.89 -6.55 0.53
N TRP A 200 -9.60 -6.55 -0.58
CA TRP A 200 -10.98 -6.12 -0.68
C TRP A 200 -11.94 -7.26 -0.31
N ALA A 201 -13.05 -6.91 0.32
CA ALA A 201 -14.17 -7.79 0.56
C ALA A 201 -15.50 -7.03 0.46
N ARG A 202 -16.59 -7.71 0.07
CA ARG A 202 -17.95 -7.17 0.08
C ARG A 202 -18.80 -7.93 1.07
N ILE A 203 -19.43 -7.20 1.99
CA ILE A 203 -20.28 -7.76 3.04
C ILE A 203 -21.58 -6.98 3.04
N GLY A 204 -22.68 -7.65 2.73
CA GLY A 204 -24.03 -7.05 2.78
C GLY A 204 -24.21 -5.79 1.90
N GLY A 205 -23.46 -5.61 0.85
CA GLY A 205 -23.54 -4.41 -0.02
C GLY A 205 -22.55 -3.31 0.33
N THR A 206 -21.91 -3.37 1.49
CA THR A 206 -20.79 -2.48 1.88
C THR A 206 -19.47 -3.11 1.46
N GLN A 207 -18.53 -2.28 1.05
CA GLN A 207 -17.22 -2.69 0.61
C GLN A 207 -16.18 -2.33 1.66
N TYR A 208 -15.27 -3.25 1.89
CA TYR A 208 -14.23 -3.15 2.91
C TYR A 208 -12.86 -3.41 2.32
N LEU A 209 -11.88 -2.66 2.78
CA LEU A 209 -10.47 -2.95 2.62
C LEU A 209 -9.93 -3.38 3.98
N TYR A 210 -9.42 -4.60 4.08
CA TYR A 210 -8.75 -5.10 5.28
C TYR A 210 -7.25 -5.05 5.07
N TYR A 211 -6.54 -4.49 6.05
CA TYR A 211 -5.09 -4.33 6.02
C TYR A 211 -4.51 -4.40 7.43
N THR A 212 -3.21 -4.58 7.53
CA THR A 212 -2.48 -4.38 8.79
C THR A 212 -1.66 -3.11 8.72
N VAL A 213 -1.38 -2.55 9.88
CA VAL A 213 -0.56 -1.36 10.02
C VAL A 213 0.70 -1.72 10.79
N ARG A 214 1.87 -1.69 10.13
CA ARG A 214 3.14 -1.77 10.84
C ARG A 214 3.31 -0.50 11.65
N ARG A 215 3.46 -0.66 12.96
CA ARG A 215 3.60 0.49 13.85
C ARG A 215 5.04 0.99 13.92
N SER A 216 5.19 2.30 14.04
CA SER A 216 6.51 2.95 14.14
C SER A 216 7.25 2.58 15.43
N ASP A 217 6.55 2.14 16.47
CA ASP A 217 7.11 1.69 17.76
C ASP A 217 7.47 0.20 17.81
N GLY A 218 7.22 -0.55 16.72
CA GLY A 218 7.49 -1.99 16.65
C GLY A 218 6.54 -2.86 17.47
N SER A 219 5.45 -2.31 17.99
CA SER A 219 4.41 -3.07 18.70
C SER A 219 3.60 -3.95 17.72
N ALA A 220 2.73 -4.81 18.27
CA ALA A 220 1.88 -5.69 17.47
C ALA A 220 1.10 -4.91 16.41
N ALA A 221 1.14 -5.40 15.17
CA ALA A 221 0.48 -4.78 14.04
C ALA A 221 -1.05 -4.99 14.14
N PRO A 222 -1.86 -3.93 14.29
CA PRO A 222 -3.30 -4.08 14.29
C PRO A 222 -3.81 -4.41 12.90
N ILE A 223 -4.81 -5.27 12.83
CA ILE A 223 -5.66 -5.44 11.66
C ILE A 223 -6.66 -4.29 11.70
N ARG A 224 -6.73 -3.56 10.60
CA ARG A 224 -7.58 -2.39 10.38
C ARG A 224 -8.47 -2.61 9.17
N ARG A 225 -9.42 -1.70 8.96
CA ARG A 225 -10.20 -1.67 7.73
C ARG A 225 -10.57 -0.24 7.32
N SER A 226 -10.86 -0.09 6.04
CA SER A 226 -11.55 1.07 5.47
C SER A 226 -12.86 0.64 4.84
N VAL A 227 -13.83 1.53 4.77
CA VAL A 227 -15.20 1.26 4.35
C VAL A 227 -15.58 2.12 3.16
N SER A 228 -16.31 1.56 2.21
CA SER A 228 -16.87 2.28 1.05
C SER A 228 -18.27 1.78 0.73
N ARG A 229 -19.11 2.69 0.18
CA ARG A 229 -20.42 2.35 -0.36
C ARG A 229 -20.41 2.22 -1.88
N ASP A 230 -19.47 2.87 -2.54
CA ASP A 230 -19.37 2.92 -4.00
C ASP A 230 -18.18 2.12 -4.58
N GLY A 231 -17.24 1.65 -3.74
CA GLY A 231 -16.05 0.92 -4.17
C GLY A 231 -14.90 1.78 -4.70
N TYR A 232 -15.05 3.10 -4.63
CA TYR A 232 -14.08 4.06 -5.13
C TYR A 232 -13.57 5.00 -4.04
N HIS A 233 -14.44 5.44 -3.14
CA HIS A 233 -14.13 6.32 -2.02
C HIS A 233 -14.15 5.52 -0.73
N PHE A 234 -12.98 5.37 -0.10
CA PHE A 234 -12.82 4.60 1.14
C PHE A 234 -12.50 5.53 2.29
N THR A 235 -13.10 5.26 3.44
CA THR A 235 -12.84 5.97 4.69
C THR A 235 -12.39 4.97 5.75
N LYS A 236 -11.35 5.30 6.52
CA LYS A 236 -10.88 4.47 7.63
C LYS A 236 -11.99 4.29 8.66
N ASP A 237 -12.19 3.07 9.10
CA ASP A 237 -13.05 2.74 10.24
C ASP A 237 -12.19 2.78 11.51
N GLU A 238 -12.18 3.93 12.17
CA GLU A 238 -11.32 4.17 13.34
C GLU A 238 -11.72 3.30 14.55
N ALA A 239 -12.96 2.83 14.60
CA ALA A 239 -13.44 1.96 15.66
C ALA A 239 -13.00 0.49 15.49
N PHE A 240 -12.63 0.10 14.28
CA PHE A 240 -12.23 -1.27 13.97
C PHE A 240 -10.73 -1.45 14.11
N ALA A 241 -10.31 -2.17 15.13
CA ALA A 241 -8.93 -2.60 15.30
C ALA A 241 -8.85 -3.83 16.20
N PHE A 242 -8.06 -4.82 15.83
CA PHE A 242 -7.68 -5.92 16.70
C PHE A 242 -6.30 -6.48 16.31
N THR A 243 -5.69 -7.22 17.23
CA THR A 243 -4.41 -7.93 17.00
C THR A 243 -4.62 -9.42 17.20
N LEU A 244 -3.71 -10.22 16.64
CA LEU A 244 -3.69 -11.66 16.91
C LEU A 244 -3.37 -11.93 18.38
N SER A 245 -3.81 -13.10 18.84
CA SER A 245 -3.48 -13.60 20.18
C SER A 245 -1.99 -13.91 20.33
N ASP A 246 -1.56 -14.20 21.56
CA ASP A 246 -0.17 -14.57 21.90
C ASP A 246 0.32 -15.87 21.27
N ARG A 247 -0.53 -16.62 20.58
CA ARG A 247 -0.15 -17.79 19.78
C ARG A 247 0.75 -17.44 18.61
N TYR A 248 0.63 -16.19 18.14
CA TYR A 248 1.30 -15.68 16.95
C TYR A 248 2.24 -14.53 17.26
N ASP A 249 3.17 -14.30 16.35
CA ASP A 249 4.06 -13.14 16.39
C ASP A 249 3.33 -11.89 15.89
N GLY A 250 2.75 -11.13 16.82
CA GLY A 250 1.93 -9.96 16.53
C GLY A 250 2.62 -8.87 15.70
N PRO A 251 3.89 -8.50 15.97
CA PRO A 251 4.61 -7.52 15.16
C PRO A 251 4.78 -7.90 13.69
N SER A 252 4.86 -9.21 13.38
CA SER A 252 5.00 -9.70 12.00
C SER A 252 3.68 -9.97 11.29
N ALA A 253 2.54 -9.87 11.98
CA ALA A 253 1.22 -10.11 11.40
C ALA A 253 0.93 -9.10 10.29
N ARG A 254 0.63 -9.60 9.06
CA ARG A 254 0.39 -8.75 7.88
C ARG A 254 -0.42 -9.43 6.79
N ASP A 255 -0.79 -8.67 5.78
CA ASP A 255 -1.33 -9.10 4.49
C ASP A 255 -2.67 -9.87 4.60
N PRO A 256 -3.70 -9.37 5.32
CA PRO A 256 -4.95 -10.11 5.48
C PRO A 256 -5.67 -10.31 4.14
N LYS A 257 -6.08 -11.54 3.85
CA LYS A 257 -7.02 -11.88 2.79
C LYS A 257 -8.34 -12.33 3.40
N VAL A 258 -9.40 -11.57 3.10
CA VAL A 258 -10.78 -11.90 3.49
C VAL A 258 -11.51 -12.52 2.30
N PHE A 259 -12.26 -13.60 2.55
CA PHE A 259 -13.05 -14.29 1.53
C PHE A 259 -14.28 -14.97 2.18
N PRO A 260 -15.35 -15.21 1.40
CA PRO A 260 -16.53 -15.92 1.90
C PRO A 260 -16.25 -17.42 2.03
N GLY A 261 -16.79 -18.03 3.07
CA GLY A 261 -16.84 -19.46 3.25
C GLY A 261 -18.11 -20.09 2.64
N PRO A 262 -18.20 -21.41 2.64
CA PRO A 262 -19.29 -22.15 1.98
C PRO A 262 -20.66 -21.97 2.67
N GLU A 263 -20.70 -21.65 3.95
CA GLU A 263 -21.95 -21.46 4.72
C GLU A 263 -22.32 -19.97 4.85
N GLY A 264 -21.59 -19.06 4.14
CA GLY A 264 -21.83 -17.62 4.15
C GLY A 264 -21.09 -16.86 5.26
N GLU A 265 -20.30 -17.56 6.08
CA GLU A 265 -19.35 -16.95 7.01
C GLU A 265 -18.18 -16.33 6.23
N LEU A 266 -17.42 -15.50 6.91
CA LEU A 266 -16.22 -14.87 6.37
C LEU A 266 -14.98 -15.52 6.98
N HIS A 267 -14.00 -15.76 6.15
CA HIS A 267 -12.68 -16.22 6.54
C HIS A 267 -11.64 -15.13 6.30
N MET A 268 -10.66 -15.06 7.17
CA MET A 268 -9.46 -14.22 7.01
C MET A 268 -8.23 -15.08 7.20
N ILE A 269 -7.30 -14.99 6.27
CA ILE A 269 -5.96 -15.54 6.44
C ILE A 269 -4.96 -14.40 6.40
N LEU A 270 -3.90 -14.51 7.20
CA LEU A 270 -2.84 -13.50 7.22
C LEU A 270 -1.49 -14.11 7.58
N THR A 271 -0.46 -13.52 7.04
CA THR A 271 0.94 -13.90 7.25
C THR A 271 1.39 -13.62 8.67
N THR A 272 2.01 -14.60 9.31
CA THR A 272 2.67 -14.45 10.62
C THR A 272 3.58 -15.65 10.92
N THR A 273 4.02 -15.80 12.16
CA THR A 273 4.78 -16.94 12.69
C THR A 273 4.07 -17.52 13.91
N ARG A 274 3.94 -18.83 13.98
CA ARG A 274 3.51 -19.53 15.22
C ARG A 274 4.65 -19.50 16.25
N LYS A 275 4.36 -18.99 17.45
CA LYS A 275 5.38 -18.91 18.51
C LYS A 275 5.81 -20.25 19.07
N ASP A 276 4.91 -21.23 19.10
CA ASP A 276 5.19 -22.58 19.63
C ASP A 276 6.21 -23.36 18.81
N SER A 277 6.20 -23.16 17.49
CA SER A 277 7.06 -23.90 16.55
C SER A 277 8.11 -23.05 15.85
N GLY A 278 8.00 -21.72 15.91
CA GLY A 278 8.83 -20.79 15.15
C GLY A 278 8.62 -20.84 13.64
N ARG A 279 7.54 -21.49 13.16
CA ARG A 279 7.27 -21.69 11.73
C ARG A 279 6.43 -20.55 11.19
N GLY A 280 6.76 -20.10 9.98
CA GLY A 280 5.89 -19.18 9.22
C GLY A 280 4.55 -19.84 8.91
N CYS A 281 3.46 -19.07 8.94
CA CYS A 281 2.13 -19.60 8.69
C CYS A 281 1.15 -18.55 8.17
N LEU A 282 0.01 -19.03 7.68
CA LEU A 282 -1.18 -18.24 7.43
C LEU A 282 -2.15 -18.47 8.59
N ALA A 283 -2.18 -17.57 9.56
CA ALA A 283 -3.17 -17.60 10.63
C ALA A 283 -4.57 -17.56 10.02
N HIS A 284 -5.51 -18.30 10.60
CA HIS A 284 -6.86 -18.45 10.07
C HIS A 284 -7.88 -17.94 11.10
N LEU A 285 -8.75 -17.02 10.66
CA LEU A 285 -9.80 -16.45 11.47
C LEU A 285 -11.14 -16.58 10.76
N VAL A 286 -12.21 -16.63 11.54
CA VAL A 286 -13.59 -16.74 11.04
C VAL A 286 -14.47 -15.67 11.69
N SER A 287 -15.39 -15.13 10.89
CA SER A 287 -16.39 -14.16 11.33
C SER A 287 -17.74 -14.41 10.66
N ARG A 288 -18.85 -14.10 11.35
CA ARG A 288 -20.21 -14.12 10.77
C ARG A 288 -20.69 -12.76 10.30
N ASP A 289 -20.07 -11.71 10.79
CA ASP A 289 -20.53 -10.33 10.61
C ASP A 289 -19.47 -9.39 10.03
N GLY A 290 -18.19 -9.84 9.94
CA GLY A 290 -17.06 -9.01 9.57
C GLY A 290 -16.58 -8.06 10.66
N GLU A 291 -17.23 -8.06 11.82
CA GLU A 291 -16.93 -7.21 12.99
C GLU A 291 -16.12 -7.98 14.03
N ARG A 292 -16.56 -9.19 14.37
CA ARG A 292 -15.95 -10.04 15.39
C ARG A 292 -15.27 -11.21 14.74
N TRP A 293 -13.95 -11.30 14.94
CA TRP A 293 -13.12 -12.35 14.38
C TRP A 293 -12.64 -13.31 15.47
N ARG A 294 -12.76 -14.60 15.21
CA ARG A 294 -12.29 -15.67 16.09
C ARG A 294 -11.17 -16.44 15.37
N GLU A 295 -10.05 -16.62 16.03
CA GLU A 295 -8.98 -17.47 15.52
C GLU A 295 -9.38 -18.95 15.53
N GLU A 296 -9.10 -19.63 14.42
CA GLU A 296 -9.20 -21.08 14.34
C GLU A 296 -8.05 -21.75 15.12
N ALA A 297 -8.25 -23.02 15.48
CA ALA A 297 -7.26 -23.78 16.22
C ALA A 297 -5.96 -23.93 15.43
N GLU A 298 -6.07 -24.18 14.11
CA GLU A 298 -4.94 -24.36 13.22
C GLU A 298 -4.90 -23.29 12.15
N PRO A 299 -3.70 -22.86 11.71
CA PRO A 299 -3.52 -22.02 10.55
C PRO A 299 -4.08 -22.69 9.29
N MET A 300 -4.48 -21.90 8.30
CA MET A 300 -4.84 -22.39 6.97
C MET A 300 -3.67 -23.11 6.28
N TYR A 301 -2.47 -22.63 6.52
CA TYR A 301 -1.23 -23.21 6.01
C TYR A 301 -0.08 -22.95 6.99
N THR A 302 0.80 -23.93 7.14
CA THR A 302 2.03 -23.80 7.92
C THR A 302 3.21 -24.13 7.03
N SER A 303 4.13 -23.17 6.91
CA SER A 303 5.39 -23.36 6.17
C SER A 303 6.22 -24.52 6.74
N PRO A 304 6.94 -25.28 5.92
CA PRO A 304 7.90 -26.28 6.43
C PRO A 304 9.08 -25.66 7.19
N SER A 305 9.26 -24.35 7.14
CA SER A 305 10.37 -23.61 7.74
C SER A 305 9.88 -22.38 8.51
N ALA A 306 10.83 -21.58 9.03
CA ALA A 306 10.54 -20.27 9.62
C ALA A 306 10.16 -19.20 8.60
N GLU A 307 10.31 -19.47 7.31
CA GLU A 307 9.95 -18.51 6.27
C GLU A 307 8.44 -18.29 6.23
N GLN A 308 8.06 -17.02 6.25
CA GLN A 308 6.65 -16.61 6.28
C GLN A 308 6.08 -16.64 4.87
N PRO A 309 4.90 -17.25 4.66
CA PRO A 309 4.16 -17.17 3.40
C PRO A 309 3.53 -15.79 3.27
N GLU A 310 4.18 -14.88 2.53
CA GLU A 310 3.79 -13.47 2.39
C GLU A 310 2.67 -13.26 1.38
N CYS A 311 1.93 -12.17 1.55
CA CYS A 311 0.91 -11.68 0.62
C CYS A 311 -0.08 -12.77 0.17
N PRO A 312 -0.70 -13.52 1.12
CA PRO A 312 -1.58 -14.62 0.76
C PRO A 312 -2.76 -14.12 -0.07
N ASP A 313 -3.21 -14.99 -0.97
CA ASP A 313 -4.47 -14.81 -1.68
C ASP A 313 -5.24 -16.12 -1.71
N TYR A 314 -6.55 -16.03 -1.81
CA TYR A 314 -7.45 -17.17 -1.87
C TYR A 314 -8.54 -16.91 -2.89
N VAL A 315 -8.73 -17.84 -3.82
CA VAL A 315 -9.70 -17.70 -4.90
C VAL A 315 -10.41 -19.03 -5.15
N ALA A 316 -11.74 -19.00 -5.20
CA ALA A 316 -12.54 -20.09 -5.77
C ALA A 316 -12.64 -19.86 -7.29
N PHE A 317 -12.19 -20.84 -8.09
CA PHE A 317 -12.16 -20.72 -9.55
C PHE A 317 -12.33 -22.10 -10.22
N ALA A 318 -13.16 -22.16 -11.25
CA ALA A 318 -13.40 -23.38 -12.04
C ALA A 318 -13.74 -24.62 -11.20
N GLY A 319 -14.53 -24.43 -10.14
CA GLY A 319 -14.98 -25.51 -9.24
C GLY A 319 -13.93 -25.99 -8.23
N ARG A 320 -12.83 -25.30 -8.09
CA ARG A 320 -11.75 -25.59 -7.14
C ARG A 320 -11.33 -24.37 -6.34
N TYR A 321 -10.50 -24.59 -5.34
CA TYR A 321 -9.97 -23.58 -4.45
C TYR A 321 -8.46 -23.48 -4.60
N TYR A 322 -7.97 -22.24 -4.68
CA TYR A 322 -6.55 -21.94 -4.88
C TYR A 322 -6.06 -21.05 -3.74
N LEU A 323 -4.95 -21.44 -3.14
CA LEU A 323 -4.24 -20.68 -2.13
C LEU A 323 -2.91 -20.23 -2.71
N PHE A 324 -2.71 -18.93 -2.80
CA PHE A 324 -1.47 -18.30 -3.27
C PHE A 324 -0.71 -17.70 -2.10
N TYR A 325 0.60 -17.72 -2.18
CA TYR A 325 1.50 -17.06 -1.23
C TYR A 325 2.88 -16.89 -1.84
N SER A 326 3.69 -15.99 -1.28
CA SER A 326 5.06 -15.76 -1.74
C SER A 326 6.08 -16.11 -0.66
N ILE A 327 7.18 -16.72 -1.08
CA ILE A 327 8.37 -16.96 -0.26
C ILE A 327 9.53 -16.24 -0.91
N ARG A 328 10.13 -15.27 -0.21
CA ARG A 328 11.25 -14.47 -0.75
C ARG A 328 10.93 -13.82 -2.10
N GLY A 329 9.71 -13.36 -2.27
CA GLY A 329 9.23 -12.72 -3.48
C GLY A 329 8.89 -13.66 -4.65
N VAL A 330 9.06 -14.98 -4.50
CA VAL A 330 8.60 -15.99 -5.46
C VAL A 330 7.21 -16.44 -5.08
N ALA A 331 6.26 -16.29 -5.98
CA ALA A 331 4.87 -16.71 -5.75
C ALA A 331 4.69 -18.19 -6.01
N HIS A 332 3.96 -18.84 -5.11
CA HIS A 332 3.57 -20.24 -5.16
C HIS A 332 2.06 -20.36 -5.10
N TYR A 333 1.54 -21.50 -5.54
CA TYR A 333 0.14 -21.84 -5.33
C TYR A 333 -0.04 -23.30 -4.91
N LEU A 334 -1.14 -23.51 -4.21
CA LEU A 334 -1.71 -24.82 -3.90
C LEU A 334 -3.14 -24.83 -4.39
N TYR A 335 -3.70 -26.02 -4.61
CA TYR A 335 -5.10 -26.16 -5.01
C TYR A 335 -5.78 -27.29 -4.21
N SER A 336 -7.11 -27.24 -4.16
CA SER A 336 -7.91 -28.25 -3.45
C SER A 336 -9.31 -28.34 -4.04
N ASP A 337 -9.93 -29.50 -3.90
CA ASP A 337 -11.36 -29.72 -4.19
C ASP A 337 -12.26 -29.23 -3.04
N GLY A 338 -11.69 -29.08 -1.82
CA GLY A 338 -12.38 -28.53 -0.65
C GLY A 338 -11.92 -27.12 -0.32
N PRO A 339 -12.77 -26.28 0.33
CA PRO A 339 -12.48 -24.88 0.59
C PRO A 339 -11.30 -24.64 1.53
N PHE A 340 -10.95 -25.61 2.38
CA PHE A 340 -9.90 -25.47 3.39
C PHE A 340 -8.85 -26.58 3.30
N GLY A 341 -8.73 -27.21 2.13
CA GLY A 341 -7.84 -28.32 1.88
C GLY A 341 -8.57 -29.69 1.90
N PRO A 342 -7.82 -30.82 1.87
CA PRO A 342 -6.36 -30.87 1.88
C PRO A 342 -5.74 -30.22 0.65
N TRP A 343 -4.66 -29.45 0.87
CA TRP A 343 -3.96 -28.74 -0.18
C TRP A 343 -3.04 -29.66 -0.99
N GLN A 344 -3.13 -29.59 -2.29
CA GLN A 344 -2.31 -30.31 -3.25
C GLN A 344 -1.24 -29.35 -3.83
N VAL A 345 -0.02 -29.87 -3.97
CA VAL A 345 1.07 -29.14 -4.63
C VAL A 345 1.02 -29.47 -6.13
N PRO A 346 0.92 -28.47 -7.02
CA PRO A 346 0.95 -28.71 -8.45
C PRO A 346 2.35 -29.13 -8.92
N ARG A 347 2.46 -29.64 -10.17
CA ARG A 347 3.74 -30.02 -10.78
C ARG A 347 4.66 -28.81 -10.91
N GLU A 348 4.10 -27.68 -11.33
CA GLU A 348 4.76 -26.37 -11.41
C GLU A 348 4.16 -25.46 -10.32
N PRO A 349 4.72 -25.44 -9.11
CA PRO A 349 4.11 -24.77 -7.98
C PRO A 349 4.26 -23.24 -8.01
N THR A 350 5.02 -22.69 -8.95
CA THR A 350 5.28 -21.25 -9.04
C THR A 350 4.28 -20.54 -9.96
N VAL A 351 3.93 -19.32 -9.59
CA VAL A 351 3.16 -18.41 -10.44
C VAL A 351 4.16 -17.60 -11.29
N PRO A 352 4.19 -17.79 -12.63
CA PRO A 352 5.15 -17.11 -13.49
C PRO A 352 4.73 -15.66 -13.79
N CYS A 353 4.49 -14.89 -12.74
CA CYS A 353 4.15 -13.48 -12.77
C CYS A 353 5.22 -12.71 -11.99
N ALA A 354 4.99 -11.47 -11.75
CA ALA A 354 5.79 -10.55 -10.96
C ALA A 354 6.05 -11.01 -9.51
N ARG A 355 6.55 -10.09 -8.70
CA ARG A 355 6.63 -10.27 -7.25
C ARG A 355 5.26 -10.18 -6.62
N VAL A 356 5.03 -11.01 -5.62
CA VAL A 356 3.85 -11.09 -4.75
C VAL A 356 2.52 -10.90 -5.50
N PRO A 357 2.29 -11.54 -6.66
CA PRO A 357 1.07 -11.35 -7.41
C PRO A 357 -0.12 -11.92 -6.65
N LYS A 358 -1.23 -11.20 -6.71
CA LYS A 358 -2.55 -11.65 -6.27
C LYS A 358 -3.49 -11.71 -7.46
N ALA A 359 -4.61 -12.42 -7.32
CA ALA A 359 -5.50 -12.69 -8.44
C ALA A 359 -6.97 -12.31 -8.16
N ALA A 360 -7.69 -12.01 -9.23
CA ALA A 360 -9.14 -11.93 -9.21
C ALA A 360 -9.72 -12.63 -10.45
N VAL A 361 -10.91 -13.20 -10.31
CA VAL A 361 -11.62 -13.79 -11.43
C VAL A 361 -12.30 -12.69 -12.23
N TRP A 362 -11.90 -12.50 -13.48
CA TRP A 362 -12.48 -11.52 -14.38
C TRP A 362 -12.66 -12.11 -15.79
N ARG A 363 -13.86 -12.01 -16.35
CA ARG A 363 -14.20 -12.55 -17.68
C ARG A 363 -13.79 -14.03 -17.84
N ASP A 364 -14.19 -14.85 -16.87
CA ASP A 364 -13.93 -16.30 -16.80
C ASP A 364 -12.45 -16.71 -16.80
N ARG A 365 -11.57 -15.79 -16.44
CA ARG A 365 -10.14 -16.02 -16.24
C ARG A 365 -9.67 -15.59 -14.87
N LEU A 366 -8.62 -16.22 -14.40
CA LEU A 366 -7.91 -15.80 -13.22
C LEU A 366 -6.84 -14.80 -13.66
N VAL A 367 -7.02 -13.51 -13.33
CA VAL A 367 -6.11 -12.45 -13.73
C VAL A 367 -5.27 -12.03 -12.52
N PHE A 368 -3.95 -12.12 -12.66
CA PHE A 368 -2.96 -11.73 -11.66
C PHE A 368 -2.46 -10.33 -11.93
N ALA A 369 -2.27 -9.57 -10.87
CA ALA A 369 -1.55 -8.30 -10.86
C ALA A 369 -0.40 -8.36 -9.85
N GLY A 370 0.75 -7.83 -10.21
CA GLY A 370 1.94 -7.74 -9.38
C GLY A 370 2.88 -6.67 -9.90
N PHE A 371 4.11 -6.60 -9.39
CA PHE A 371 5.08 -5.62 -9.85
C PHE A 371 6.42 -6.26 -10.25
N LEU A 372 7.08 -5.67 -11.23
CA LEU A 372 8.45 -5.98 -11.63
C LEU A 372 9.37 -4.89 -11.08
N PRO A 373 10.41 -5.22 -10.29
CA PRO A 373 11.44 -4.27 -9.88
C PRO A 373 12.15 -3.69 -11.10
N GLU A 374 12.39 -2.37 -11.13
CA GLU A 374 12.97 -1.72 -12.31
C GLU A 374 14.48 -1.94 -12.48
N GLU A 375 15.25 -2.01 -11.39
CA GLU A 375 16.72 -2.00 -11.46
C GLU A 375 17.35 -3.30 -10.95
N ASP A 376 16.90 -3.79 -9.81
CA ASP A 376 17.42 -4.97 -9.15
C ASP A 376 16.29 -5.84 -8.65
N PHE A 377 16.35 -7.11 -8.92
CA PHE A 377 15.35 -8.07 -8.46
C PHE A 377 15.19 -8.08 -6.92
N LEU A 378 16.21 -7.67 -6.18
CA LEU A 378 16.17 -7.57 -4.73
C LEU A 378 15.52 -6.27 -4.22
N ARG A 379 15.39 -5.24 -5.06
CA ARG A 379 14.77 -3.98 -4.68
C ARG A 379 13.26 -4.08 -4.69
N TYR A 380 12.63 -3.36 -3.77
CA TYR A 380 11.18 -3.27 -3.67
C TYR A 380 10.64 -2.22 -4.63
N ALA A 381 9.41 -2.48 -5.11
CA ALA A 381 8.63 -1.66 -6.03
C ALA A 381 9.24 -1.43 -7.42
N GLY A 382 8.37 -1.17 -8.37
CA GLY A 382 8.77 -0.98 -9.78
C GLY A 382 7.57 -0.65 -10.65
N THR A 383 7.34 -1.43 -11.71
CA THR A 383 6.23 -1.29 -12.65
C THR A 383 5.19 -2.39 -12.46
N MET A 384 3.94 -2.06 -12.71
CA MET A 384 2.83 -3.03 -12.67
C MET A 384 2.95 -4.03 -13.82
N THR A 385 2.60 -5.28 -13.57
CA THR A 385 2.53 -6.33 -14.60
C THR A 385 1.38 -7.28 -14.32
N PHE A 386 0.97 -8.03 -15.36
CA PHE A 386 -0.17 -8.93 -15.33
C PHE A 386 0.15 -10.30 -15.90
N LYS A 387 -0.63 -11.30 -15.49
CA LYS A 387 -0.65 -12.63 -16.05
C LYS A 387 -2.08 -13.16 -16.00
N ALA A 388 -2.47 -13.97 -16.93
CA ALA A 388 -3.75 -14.68 -16.86
C ALA A 388 -3.53 -16.18 -16.65
N ALA A 389 -4.54 -16.87 -16.10
CA ALA A 389 -4.55 -18.31 -16.04
C ALA A 389 -5.95 -18.88 -16.24
N SER A 390 -5.99 -20.08 -16.81
CA SER A 390 -7.13 -20.98 -16.84
C SER A 390 -6.85 -22.24 -16.03
N ALA A 391 -7.89 -22.97 -15.61
CA ALA A 391 -7.72 -24.22 -14.88
C ALA A 391 -7.77 -25.40 -15.86
N ALA A 392 -6.76 -26.27 -15.81
CA ALA A 392 -6.78 -27.55 -16.49
C ALA A 392 -7.75 -28.53 -15.81
N PRO A 393 -8.19 -29.62 -16.48
CA PRO A 393 -9.11 -30.60 -15.89
C PRO A 393 -8.62 -31.24 -14.59
N ASP A 394 -7.30 -31.38 -14.41
CA ASP A 394 -6.66 -31.88 -13.17
C ASP A 394 -6.54 -30.81 -12.07
N GLY A 395 -6.95 -29.58 -12.34
CA GLY A 395 -6.94 -28.45 -11.40
C GLY A 395 -5.64 -27.64 -11.39
N GLN A 396 -4.64 -28.02 -12.16
CA GLN A 396 -3.45 -27.20 -12.28
C GLN A 396 -3.74 -25.96 -13.13
N LEU A 397 -3.07 -24.85 -12.83
CA LEU A 397 -3.21 -23.60 -13.58
C LEU A 397 -2.33 -23.63 -14.84
N VAL A 398 -2.91 -23.21 -15.95
CA VAL A 398 -2.22 -22.95 -17.21
C VAL A 398 -2.10 -21.44 -17.36
N PHE A 399 -0.87 -20.94 -17.29
CA PHE A 399 -0.57 -19.51 -17.33
C PHE A 399 -0.34 -19.04 -18.76
N GLU A 400 -0.80 -17.85 -19.05
CA GLU A 400 -0.64 -17.17 -20.33
C GLU A 400 -0.44 -15.67 -20.12
N ASP A 401 0.11 -14.99 -21.11
CA ASP A 401 0.17 -13.54 -21.10
C ASP A 401 -1.26 -12.98 -21.14
N TRP A 402 -1.51 -12.00 -20.30
CA TRP A 402 -2.76 -11.27 -20.37
C TRP A 402 -2.64 -10.22 -21.45
N GLU A 403 -3.12 -10.55 -22.65
CA GLU A 403 -3.25 -9.63 -23.76
C GLU A 403 -4.39 -8.66 -23.45
N MET A 404 -4.05 -7.38 -23.38
CA MET A 404 -4.98 -6.28 -23.17
C MET A 404 -5.41 -5.67 -24.51
#